data_bf0e23e528fe8713c22fb4b580ef22dc
#
_entry.id   bf0e23e528fe8713c22fb4b580ef22dc
#
_cell.length_a   1.000
_cell.length_b   1.000
_cell.length_c   1.000
_cell.angle_alpha   90.00
_cell.angle_beta   90.00
_cell.angle_gamma   90.00
#
_symmetry.space_group_name_H-M   'P 1'
#
loop_
_entity.id
_entity.type
_entity.pdbx_description
1 polymer ?
#
loop_
_entity_poly.entity_id
_entity_poly.type
_entity_poly.pdbx_seq_one_letter_code
_entity_poly.pdbx_strand_id
1 'polypeptide(L)'
;MTEALKSYSKRDMKVLFVSNVDGSHIAETLLQCPAETTLFLVASKTFTTQETMTNAHSAKKWLVEQLGDASAVAKHFAALSTNATAVADFGIDTNNMFGFWDWVGGHYSSWSAIGTPIALAIGWDNFEAFLGGAHA
;
A
#
# COMPACT_ATOMS: atom_id res chain seq x y z
N MET A 1 12.24 -5.94 3.72
CA MET A 1 12.89 -4.67 4.14
C MET A 1 12.36 -4.17 5.46
N THR A 2 11.06 -4.00 5.67
CA THR A 2 10.50 -3.54 6.95
C THR A 2 10.91 -4.40 8.15
N GLU A 3 10.97 -5.73 8.02
CA GLU A 3 11.49 -6.61 9.07
C GLU A 3 12.99 -6.38 9.35
N ALA A 4 13.79 -6.19 8.32
CA ALA A 4 15.22 -5.89 8.47
C ALA A 4 15.48 -4.53 9.13
N LEU A 5 14.59 -3.57 8.94
CA LEU A 5 14.69 -2.21 9.46
C LEU A 5 13.81 -1.99 10.71
N LYS A 6 13.32 -3.04 11.32
CA LYS A 6 12.39 -3.00 12.46
C LYS A 6 12.92 -2.23 13.68
N SER A 7 14.25 -2.22 13.88
CA SER A 7 14.89 -1.44 14.94
C SER A 7 14.74 0.07 14.77
N TYR A 8 14.51 0.53 13.54
CA TYR A 8 14.28 1.94 13.20
C TYR A 8 12.80 2.32 13.16
N SER A 9 11.90 1.34 13.33
CA SER A 9 10.45 1.53 13.21
C SER A 9 9.92 2.49 14.27
N LYS A 10 9.15 3.48 13.84
CA LYS A 10 8.26 4.25 14.71
C LYS A 10 7.09 3.33 15.07
N ARG A 11 6.95 2.97 16.33
CA ARG A 11 5.98 1.97 16.80
C ARG A 11 4.57 2.53 17.05
N ASP A 12 4.30 3.73 16.58
CA ASP A 12 3.02 4.42 16.64
C ASP A 12 2.05 4.00 15.52
N MET A 13 2.58 3.36 14.47
CA MET A 13 1.80 2.88 13.34
C MET A 13 2.11 1.40 13.08
N LYS A 14 1.06 0.60 12.90
CA LYS A 14 1.19 -0.81 12.52
C LYS A 14 1.12 -0.91 10.99
N VAL A 15 2.17 -1.45 10.37
CA VAL A 15 2.23 -1.70 8.93
C VAL A 15 2.17 -3.21 8.69
N LEU A 16 1.20 -3.65 7.90
CA LEU A 16 0.94 -5.05 7.56
C LEU A 16 1.06 -5.23 6.04
N PHE A 17 1.54 -6.39 5.62
CA PHE A 17 1.74 -6.70 4.19
C PHE A 17 0.97 -7.96 3.80
N VAL A 18 0.25 -7.85 2.68
CA VAL A 18 -0.44 -8.98 2.04
C VAL A 18 -0.02 -9.00 0.59
N SER A 19 0.69 -10.06 0.16
CA SER A 19 1.24 -10.17 -1.19
C SER A 19 0.72 -11.40 -1.95
N ASN A 20 0.33 -12.46 -1.26
CA ASN A 20 -0.15 -13.69 -1.88
C ASN A 20 -1.67 -13.69 -2.03
N VAL A 21 -2.16 -14.39 -3.06
CA VAL A 21 -3.59 -14.72 -3.18
C VAL A 21 -3.89 -15.88 -2.23
N ASP A 22 -4.05 -15.55 -0.96
CA ASP A 22 -4.41 -16.46 0.10
C ASP A 22 -5.52 -15.83 0.94
N GLY A 23 -6.72 -16.43 0.86
CA GLY A 23 -7.89 -15.94 1.57
C GLY A 23 -7.73 -15.94 3.09
N SER A 24 -6.98 -16.90 3.63
CA SER A 24 -6.69 -16.96 5.07
C SER A 24 -5.77 -15.81 5.49
N HIS A 25 -4.72 -15.54 4.70
CA HIS A 25 -3.76 -14.49 5.02
C HIS A 25 -4.43 -13.10 5.06
N ILE A 26 -5.23 -12.76 4.04
CA ILE A 26 -5.93 -11.46 4.05
C ILE A 26 -6.98 -11.39 5.15
N ALA A 27 -7.75 -12.45 5.39
CA ALA A 27 -8.77 -12.49 6.44
C ALA A 27 -8.15 -12.27 7.82
N GLU A 28 -7.10 -13.01 8.18
CA GLU A 28 -6.38 -12.87 9.45
C GLU A 28 -5.73 -11.48 9.59
N THR A 29 -5.29 -10.89 8.49
CA THR A 29 -4.74 -9.53 8.48
C THR A 29 -5.84 -8.51 8.78
N LEU A 30 -6.99 -8.61 8.14
CA LEU A 30 -8.11 -7.69 8.32
C LEU A 30 -8.71 -7.76 9.74
N LEU A 31 -8.69 -8.92 10.40
CA LEU A 31 -9.09 -9.04 11.81
C LEU A 31 -8.25 -8.18 12.77
N GLN A 32 -7.04 -7.79 12.36
CA GLN A 32 -6.14 -6.95 13.15
C GLN A 32 -6.29 -5.45 12.85
N CYS A 33 -7.18 -5.09 11.94
CA CYS A 33 -7.34 -3.73 11.41
C CYS A 33 -8.65 -3.12 11.90
N PRO A 34 -8.62 -2.02 12.69
CA PRO A 34 -9.81 -1.22 12.93
C PRO A 34 -10.18 -0.47 11.65
N ALA A 35 -11.40 -0.68 11.12
CA ALA A 35 -11.79 -0.14 9.82
C ALA A 35 -11.66 1.40 9.73
N GLU A 36 -12.04 2.09 10.80
CA GLU A 36 -12.07 3.56 10.88
C GLU A 36 -10.69 4.22 10.79
N THR A 37 -9.63 3.49 11.13
CA THR A 37 -8.25 4.01 11.19
C THR A 37 -7.28 3.27 10.27
N THR A 38 -7.79 2.43 9.39
CA THR A 38 -6.97 1.65 8.44
C THR A 38 -6.86 2.36 7.11
N LEU A 39 -5.63 2.48 6.60
CA LEU A 39 -5.31 2.92 5.24
C LEU A 39 -4.75 1.75 4.45
N PHE A 40 -5.30 1.51 3.27
CA PHE A 40 -4.83 0.49 2.32
C PHE A 40 -3.97 1.13 1.23
N LEU A 41 -2.74 0.62 1.08
CA LEU A 41 -1.85 1.01 -0.01
C LEU A 41 -1.85 -0.10 -1.07
N VAL A 42 -2.42 0.18 -2.24
CA VAL A 42 -2.46 -0.77 -3.36
C VAL A 42 -1.27 -0.52 -4.27
N ALA A 43 -0.28 -1.40 -4.20
CA ALA A 43 0.96 -1.29 -4.96
C ALA A 43 0.92 -2.19 -6.20
N SER A 44 0.61 -1.61 -7.35
CA SER A 44 0.62 -2.31 -8.65
C SER A 44 0.89 -1.32 -9.77
N LYS A 45 1.98 -1.50 -10.52
CA LYS A 45 2.36 -0.58 -11.60
C LYS A 45 1.23 -0.37 -12.60
N THR A 46 0.67 -1.45 -13.12
CA THR A 46 -0.39 -1.44 -14.13
C THR A 46 -1.80 -1.40 -13.53
N PHE A 47 -1.91 -1.61 -12.22
CA PHE A 47 -3.18 -1.80 -11.51
C PHE A 47 -4.03 -2.97 -12.05
N THR A 48 -3.34 -4.00 -12.59
CA THR A 48 -3.95 -5.20 -13.19
C THR A 48 -3.38 -6.50 -12.67
N THR A 49 -2.38 -6.47 -11.78
CA THR A 49 -1.76 -7.66 -11.20
C THR A 49 -2.82 -8.45 -10.43
N GLN A 50 -3.09 -9.67 -10.85
CA GLN A 50 -4.21 -10.47 -10.36
C GLN A 50 -4.20 -10.64 -8.84
N GLU A 51 -3.07 -10.98 -8.26
CA GLU A 51 -2.91 -11.18 -6.82
C GLU A 51 -3.22 -9.89 -6.04
N THR A 52 -2.62 -8.80 -6.49
CA THR A 52 -2.81 -7.49 -5.84
C THR A 52 -4.26 -7.04 -5.93
N MET A 53 -4.88 -7.17 -7.11
CA MET A 53 -6.26 -6.71 -7.31
C MET A 53 -7.27 -7.59 -6.57
N THR A 54 -7.05 -8.91 -6.49
CA THR A 54 -7.90 -9.82 -5.72
C THR A 54 -7.88 -9.43 -4.23
N ASN A 55 -6.71 -9.18 -3.67
CA ASN A 55 -6.58 -8.74 -2.29
C ASN A 55 -7.18 -7.34 -2.08
N ALA A 56 -6.96 -6.41 -3.01
CA ALA A 56 -7.51 -5.06 -2.94
C ALA A 56 -9.06 -5.07 -2.98
N HIS A 57 -9.67 -5.88 -3.84
CA HIS A 57 -11.12 -6.03 -3.88
C HIS A 57 -11.68 -6.66 -2.59
N SER A 58 -10.98 -7.62 -2.02
CA SER A 58 -11.37 -8.23 -0.74
C SER A 58 -11.31 -7.20 0.40
N ALA A 59 -10.25 -6.41 0.46
CA ALA A 59 -10.10 -5.32 1.43
C ALA A 59 -11.16 -4.23 1.24
N LYS A 60 -11.46 -3.85 -0.01
CA LYS A 60 -12.51 -2.88 -0.34
C LYS A 60 -13.88 -3.37 0.13
N LYS A 61 -14.24 -4.61 -0.19
CA LYS A 61 -15.50 -5.22 0.25
C LYS A 61 -15.60 -5.20 1.77
N TRP A 62 -14.58 -5.66 2.46
CA TRP A 62 -14.52 -5.66 3.92
C TRP A 62 -14.69 -4.24 4.50
N LEU A 63 -13.97 -3.24 3.97
CA LEU A 63 -14.08 -1.86 4.46
C LEU A 63 -15.49 -1.31 4.32
N VAL A 64 -16.12 -1.50 3.15
CA VAL A 64 -17.48 -1.03 2.87
C VAL A 64 -18.50 -1.73 3.78
N GLU A 65 -18.34 -3.02 4.04
CA GLU A 65 -19.19 -3.79 4.97
C GLU A 65 -19.03 -3.29 6.41
N GLN A 66 -17.82 -2.98 6.86
CA GLN A 66 -17.57 -2.49 8.21
C GLN A 66 -18.10 -1.07 8.46
N LEU A 67 -17.91 -0.17 7.50
CA LEU A 67 -18.28 1.24 7.65
C LEU A 67 -19.68 1.56 7.12
N GLY A 68 -20.31 0.67 6.36
CA GLY A 68 -21.63 0.89 5.76
C GLY A 68 -21.64 1.99 4.68
N ASP A 69 -20.48 2.40 4.18
CA ASP A 69 -20.33 3.53 3.26
C ASP A 69 -19.33 3.21 2.13
N ALA A 70 -19.84 3.11 0.91
CA ALA A 70 -19.02 2.88 -0.28
C ALA A 70 -18.07 4.07 -0.59
N SER A 71 -18.41 5.29 -0.18
CA SER A 71 -17.58 6.47 -0.38
C SER A 71 -16.32 6.47 0.49
N ALA A 72 -16.25 5.63 1.52
CA ALA A 72 -15.09 5.46 2.38
C ALA A 72 -13.85 5.01 1.60
N VAL A 73 -14.02 4.32 0.46
CA VAL A 73 -12.91 3.87 -0.38
C VAL A 73 -12.00 5.04 -0.78
N ALA A 74 -12.56 6.18 -1.16
CA ALA A 74 -11.79 7.36 -1.55
C ALA A 74 -10.91 7.93 -0.42
N LYS A 75 -11.25 7.65 0.84
CA LYS A 75 -10.53 8.15 2.02
C LYS A 75 -9.58 7.13 2.63
N HIS A 76 -9.87 5.84 2.43
CA HIS A 76 -9.15 4.74 3.07
C HIS A 76 -8.22 3.97 2.11
N PHE A 77 -8.17 4.35 0.85
CA PHE A 77 -7.28 3.74 -0.13
C PHE A 77 -6.37 4.78 -0.78
N ALA A 78 -5.13 4.38 -0.98
CA ALA A 78 -4.16 5.08 -1.82
C ALA A 78 -3.52 4.09 -2.79
N ALA A 79 -3.10 4.57 -3.95
CA ALA A 79 -2.49 3.73 -4.98
C ALA A 79 -1.04 4.12 -5.25
N LEU A 80 -0.20 3.11 -5.40
CA LEU A 80 1.16 3.23 -5.91
C LEU A 80 1.16 2.63 -7.32
N SER A 81 0.91 3.46 -8.34
CA SER A 81 0.61 2.98 -9.69
C SER A 81 0.95 4.01 -10.74
N THR A 82 1.01 3.59 -12.01
CA THR A 82 1.11 4.46 -13.19
C THR A 82 -0.21 4.57 -13.96
N ASN A 83 -1.26 3.82 -13.56
CA ASN A 83 -2.54 3.71 -14.27
C ASN A 83 -3.66 4.47 -13.56
N ALA A 84 -3.73 5.79 -13.78
CA ALA A 84 -4.71 6.66 -13.14
C ALA A 84 -6.16 6.28 -13.47
N THR A 85 -6.44 5.80 -14.69
CA THR A 85 -7.79 5.39 -15.10
C THR A 85 -8.28 4.20 -14.27
N ALA A 86 -7.48 3.14 -14.17
CA ALA A 86 -7.84 1.96 -13.39
C ALA A 86 -7.93 2.25 -11.88
N VAL A 87 -7.12 3.17 -11.37
CA VAL A 87 -7.17 3.64 -9.97
C VAL A 87 -8.49 4.36 -9.70
N ALA A 88 -8.90 5.27 -10.60
CA ALA A 88 -10.19 5.97 -10.50
C ALA A 88 -11.39 5.00 -10.60
N ASP A 89 -11.36 4.06 -11.54
CA ASP A 89 -12.39 3.04 -11.71
C ASP A 89 -12.54 2.13 -10.47
N PHE A 90 -11.47 1.88 -9.76
CA PHE A 90 -11.51 1.18 -8.49
C PHE A 90 -12.23 1.97 -7.39
N GLY A 91 -12.28 3.30 -7.50
CA GLY A 91 -12.90 4.22 -6.53
C GLY A 91 -11.91 4.92 -5.61
N ILE A 92 -10.62 4.85 -5.89
CA ILE A 92 -9.58 5.61 -5.18
C ILE A 92 -9.56 7.04 -5.74
N ASP A 93 -9.51 8.04 -4.87
CA ASP A 93 -9.26 9.41 -5.29
C ASP A 93 -7.86 9.51 -5.90
N THR A 94 -7.77 9.99 -7.15
CA THR A 94 -6.50 10.12 -7.86
C THR A 94 -5.53 11.10 -7.20
N ASN A 95 -6.00 11.98 -6.32
CA ASN A 95 -5.13 12.79 -5.44
C ASN A 95 -4.36 11.93 -4.41
N ASN A 96 -4.85 10.73 -4.12
CA ASN A 96 -4.21 9.72 -3.28
C ASN A 96 -3.44 8.68 -4.11
N MET A 97 -3.09 9.00 -5.34
CA MET A 97 -2.25 8.17 -6.20
C MET A 97 -0.83 8.73 -6.27
N PHE A 98 0.13 7.88 -5.94
CA PHE A 98 1.55 8.18 -6.03
C PHE A 98 2.12 7.47 -7.26
N GLY A 99 2.41 8.26 -8.29
CA GLY A 99 2.97 7.80 -9.54
C GLY A 99 4.48 7.58 -9.47
N PHE A 100 4.99 6.82 -10.41
CA PHE A 100 6.42 6.63 -10.63
C PHE A 100 6.69 6.42 -12.13
N TRP A 101 7.96 6.50 -12.53
CA TRP A 101 8.34 6.50 -13.94
C TRP A 101 8.22 5.11 -14.56
N ASP A 102 7.96 5.07 -15.86
CA ASP A 102 7.81 3.82 -16.62
C ASP A 102 9.06 2.92 -16.61
N TRP A 103 10.23 3.53 -16.49
CA TRP A 103 11.50 2.81 -16.38
C TRP A 103 11.71 2.14 -15.03
N VAL A 104 10.89 2.43 -14.03
CA VAL A 104 10.93 1.72 -12.74
C VAL A 104 10.38 0.31 -12.94
N GLY A 105 11.21 -0.70 -12.72
CA GLY A 105 10.83 -2.11 -12.83
C GLY A 105 10.07 -2.62 -11.59
N GLY A 106 9.67 -3.90 -11.63
CA GLY A 106 9.09 -4.59 -10.47
C GLY A 106 10.14 -4.90 -9.40
N HIS A 107 11.37 -5.24 -9.82
CA HIS A 107 12.52 -5.40 -8.92
C HIS A 107 13.24 -4.06 -8.77
N TYR A 108 13.91 -3.88 -7.62
CA TYR A 108 14.71 -2.68 -7.33
C TYR A 108 13.91 -1.37 -7.37
N SER A 109 12.63 -1.43 -6.99
CA SER A 109 11.69 -0.30 -7.05
C SER A 109 11.52 0.43 -5.72
N SER A 110 12.17 0.00 -4.65
CA SER A 110 12.00 0.54 -3.29
C SER A 110 12.40 2.01 -3.14
N TRP A 111 13.19 2.54 -4.06
CA TRP A 111 13.57 3.97 -4.15
C TRP A 111 12.63 4.82 -5.00
N SER A 112 11.52 4.24 -5.44
CA SER A 112 10.38 4.95 -6.05
C SER A 112 9.22 5.08 -5.06
N ALA A 113 8.06 5.53 -5.52
CA ALA A 113 6.83 5.54 -4.72
C ALA A 113 6.48 4.17 -4.09
N ILE A 114 6.96 3.07 -4.67
CA ILE A 114 6.81 1.71 -4.09
C ILE A 114 7.46 1.61 -2.70
N GLY A 115 8.43 2.45 -2.37
CA GLY A 115 9.03 2.53 -1.03
C GLY A 115 8.15 3.18 0.04
N THR A 116 7.02 3.77 -0.30
CA THR A 116 6.12 4.46 0.64
C THR A 116 5.79 3.65 1.91
N PRO A 117 5.44 2.34 1.84
CA PRO A 117 5.20 1.55 3.05
C PRO A 117 6.42 1.45 3.97
N ILE A 118 7.63 1.45 3.40
CA ILE A 118 8.88 1.43 4.17
C ILE A 118 9.06 2.78 4.87
N ALA A 119 8.88 3.89 4.13
CA ALA A 119 8.97 5.24 4.68
C ALA A 119 7.98 5.46 5.84
N LEU A 120 6.75 4.95 5.70
CA LEU A 120 5.75 4.98 6.77
C LEU A 120 6.19 4.17 8.00
N ALA A 121 6.77 2.99 7.79
CA ALA A 121 7.18 2.10 8.87
C ALA A 121 8.37 2.63 9.68
N ILE A 122 9.38 3.19 9.03
CA ILE A 122 10.65 3.61 9.68
C ILE A 122 10.77 5.13 9.87
N GLY A 123 9.86 5.91 9.29
CA GLY A 123 9.91 7.36 9.25
C GLY A 123 10.79 7.91 8.13
N TRP A 124 10.53 9.18 7.76
CA TRP A 124 11.16 9.81 6.60
C TRP A 124 12.68 9.90 6.71
N ASP A 125 13.22 10.36 7.83
CA ASP A 125 14.66 10.56 8.02
C ASP A 125 15.45 9.28 7.80
N ASN A 126 14.95 8.16 8.35
CA ASN A 126 15.57 6.84 8.17
C ASN A 126 15.41 6.32 6.73
N PHE A 127 14.28 6.64 6.09
CA PHE A 127 14.07 6.27 4.69
C PHE A 127 14.97 7.08 3.77
N GLU A 128 15.16 8.37 4.01
CA GLU A 128 16.10 9.21 3.27
C GLU A 128 17.54 8.72 3.41
N ALA A 129 17.96 8.36 4.61
CA ALA A 129 19.27 7.74 4.84
C ALA A 129 19.43 6.40 4.08
N PHE A 130 18.37 5.59 4.03
CA PHE A 130 18.34 4.37 3.22
C PHE A 130 18.48 4.66 1.72
N LEU A 131 17.81 5.69 1.20
CA LEU A 131 17.98 6.13 -0.19
C LEU A 131 19.39 6.63 -0.45
N GLY A 132 19.99 7.33 0.51
CA GLY A 132 21.39 7.78 0.42
C GLY A 132 22.36 6.62 0.24
N GLY A 133 22.14 5.50 0.93
CA GLY A 133 22.94 4.28 0.74
C GLY A 133 22.77 3.63 -0.64
N ALA A 134 21.64 3.82 -1.30
CA ALA A 134 21.41 3.36 -2.67
C ALA A 134 22.03 4.29 -3.73
N HIS A 135 22.29 5.55 -3.37
CA HIS A 135 22.90 6.55 -4.24
C HIS A 135 24.43 6.45 -4.27
N ALA A 136 25.04 5.99 -3.16
CA ALA A 136 26.49 5.86 -3.03
C ALA A 136 27.06 4.74 -3.91
#